data_acbd007417ad14a0f1ac41a7d89d74b9
#
_entry.id   acbd007417ad14a0f1ac41a7d89d74b9
#
_cell.length_a   1.000
_cell.length_b   1.000
_cell.length_c   1.000
_cell.angle_alpha   90.00
_cell.angle_beta   90.00
_cell.angle_gamma   90.00
#
_symmetry.space_group_name_H-M   'P 1'
#
loop_
_entity.id
_entity.type
_entity.pdbx_description
1 polymer ?
#
loop_
_entity_poly.entity_id
_entity_poly.type
_entity_poly.pdbx_seq_one_letter_code
_entity_poly.pdbx_strand_id
1 'polypeptide(L)'
;LINHPLDCPVCDKGGECPLQNQAMSNGREETRFIDPKRRYAKPLPISTQVLLDRERCILCQRCTRFSDEIAGDPFIDLQERGALQQIGTFDTDVLEFEGDAPVGDARLDLSGRRFSSYFSGNTIQICPVGALTSASYRFRSRPFDLVSTPAIAEHDANGAEIRIDQRRNTVLRRLAGEDPVVNEEWITDKDRFAFTWQKAPDRLTQPLVRERGEDGSRGELRPASWSEALEAAAQGLAAARAAGGVGVLPGGRLTLEDAYAYAKFARVVLG
;
A
#
# COMPACT_ATOMS: atom_id res chain seq x y z
N LEU A 1 12.58 26.21 6.62
CA LEU A 1 11.18 26.66 6.87
C LEU A 1 10.81 27.91 6.10
N ILE A 2 11.68 28.93 6.01
CA ILE A 2 11.38 30.22 5.34
C ILE A 2 11.03 30.03 3.85
N ASN A 3 11.55 29.02 3.20
CA ASN A 3 11.25 28.71 1.80
C ASN A 3 10.00 27.83 1.62
N HIS A 4 9.42 27.33 2.72
CA HIS A 4 8.23 26.48 2.62
C HIS A 4 7.08 27.22 1.93
N PRO A 5 6.40 26.61 0.91
CA PRO A 5 5.31 27.26 0.21
C PRO A 5 4.13 27.59 1.14
N LEU A 6 3.46 28.72 0.89
CA LEU A 6 2.23 29.10 1.59
C LEU A 6 1.00 28.60 0.80
N ASP A 7 0.96 27.30 0.53
CA ASP A 7 -0.03 26.67 -0.34
C ASP A 7 -0.74 25.47 0.33
N CYS A 8 -0.96 25.53 1.64
CA CYS A 8 -1.63 24.46 2.40
C CYS A 8 -2.96 23.96 1.76
N PRO A 9 -3.80 24.83 1.16
CA PRO A 9 -5.03 24.38 0.51
C PRO A 9 -4.82 23.40 -0.66
N VAL A 10 -3.68 23.46 -1.34
CA VAL A 10 -3.33 22.54 -2.45
C VAL A 10 -2.28 21.51 -2.05
N CYS A 11 -1.83 21.50 -0.79
CA CYS A 11 -0.90 20.52 -0.27
C CYS A 11 -1.64 19.25 0.16
N ASP A 12 -1.15 18.08 -0.27
CA ASP A 12 -1.79 16.81 0.06
C ASP A 12 -1.73 16.43 1.56
N LYS A 13 -0.83 17.05 2.33
CA LYS A 13 -0.73 16.90 3.78
C LYS A 13 -1.61 17.90 4.56
N GLY A 14 -2.35 18.77 3.88
CA GLY A 14 -3.21 19.76 4.52
C GLY A 14 -4.29 19.10 5.40
N GLY A 15 -4.36 19.51 6.68
CA GLY A 15 -5.27 18.94 7.68
C GLY A 15 -4.68 17.81 8.53
N GLU A 16 -3.50 17.26 8.16
CA GLU A 16 -2.76 16.27 8.94
C GLU A 16 -1.26 16.59 9.00
N CYS A 17 -0.90 17.88 8.90
CA CYS A 17 0.47 18.35 8.81
C CYS A 17 0.95 18.88 10.17
N PRO A 18 1.91 18.23 10.86
CA PRO A 18 2.48 18.74 12.10
C PRO A 18 3.04 20.15 11.98
N LEU A 19 3.67 20.50 10.85
CA LEU A 19 4.15 21.87 10.62
C LEU A 19 3.00 22.89 10.59
N GLN A 20 1.90 22.55 9.92
CA GLN A 20 0.71 23.41 9.87
C GLN A 20 0.14 23.62 11.26
N ASN A 21 0.01 22.55 12.06
CA ASN A 21 -0.49 22.64 13.43
C ASN A 21 0.41 23.53 14.30
N GLN A 22 1.73 23.36 14.22
CA GLN A 22 2.66 24.20 14.96
C GLN A 22 2.64 25.66 14.50
N ALA A 23 2.50 25.90 13.20
CA ALA A 23 2.40 27.26 12.67
C ALA A 23 1.10 27.94 13.12
N MET A 24 -0.03 27.22 13.17
CA MET A 24 -1.30 27.75 13.64
C MET A 24 -1.28 28.05 15.16
N SER A 25 -0.64 27.19 15.95
CA SER A 25 -0.61 27.35 17.42
C SER A 25 0.39 28.40 17.89
N ASN A 26 1.53 28.54 17.22
CA ASN A 26 2.66 29.34 17.71
C ASN A 26 3.22 30.30 16.67
N GLY A 27 2.75 30.24 15.44
CA GLY A 27 3.22 31.06 14.33
C GLY A 27 2.66 32.47 14.35
N ARG A 28 3.20 33.30 13.45
CA ARG A 28 2.65 34.61 13.16
C ARG A 28 1.66 34.53 12.02
N GLU A 29 0.70 35.44 12.00
CA GLU A 29 -0.28 35.53 10.89
C GLU A 29 0.37 35.99 9.58
N GLU A 30 1.44 36.81 9.66
CA GLU A 30 2.14 37.35 8.51
C GLU A 30 3.59 36.86 8.40
N THR A 31 4.01 36.59 7.16
CA THR A 31 5.41 36.29 6.88
C THR A 31 6.24 37.57 6.77
N ARG A 32 7.49 37.50 7.28
CA ARG A 32 8.50 38.56 7.09
C ARG A 32 9.48 38.23 5.98
N PHE A 33 9.31 37.11 5.31
CA PHE A 33 10.16 36.68 4.20
C PHE A 33 9.70 37.35 2.91
N ILE A 34 10.54 38.24 2.39
CA ILE A 34 10.24 39.08 1.21
C ILE A 34 10.90 38.57 -0.08
N ASP A 35 11.88 37.67 0.04
CA ASP A 35 12.59 37.13 -1.11
C ASP A 35 11.74 36.09 -1.85
N PRO A 36 12.01 35.83 -3.13
CA PRO A 36 11.36 34.74 -3.85
C PRO A 36 11.74 33.39 -3.22
N LYS A 37 10.71 32.57 -2.98
CA LYS A 37 10.91 31.21 -2.45
C LYS A 37 11.57 30.34 -3.52
N ARG A 38 12.38 29.36 -3.06
CA ARG A 38 13.02 28.38 -3.93
C ARG A 38 11.98 27.58 -4.68
N ARG A 39 12.32 27.25 -5.92
CA ARG A 39 11.50 26.38 -6.78
C ARG A 39 12.33 25.23 -7.30
N TYR A 40 11.71 24.07 -7.34
CA TYR A 40 12.30 22.83 -7.86
C TYR A 40 11.31 22.15 -8.83
N ALA A 41 11.84 21.26 -9.65
CA ALA A 41 10.99 20.36 -10.42
C ALA A 41 10.18 19.48 -9.46
N LYS A 42 8.89 19.30 -9.75
CA LYS A 42 7.98 18.53 -8.90
C LYS A 42 6.79 17.95 -9.65
N PRO A 43 6.29 16.77 -9.24
CA PRO A 43 6.91 15.90 -8.26
C PRO A 43 8.10 15.14 -8.85
N LEU A 44 9.05 14.74 -7.99
CA LEU A 44 10.11 13.81 -8.36
C LEU A 44 9.66 12.40 -7.96
N PRO A 45 9.60 11.44 -8.87
CA PRO A 45 9.31 10.06 -8.48
C PRO A 45 10.53 9.46 -7.78
N ILE A 46 10.33 8.99 -6.53
CA ILE A 46 11.27 8.10 -5.84
C ILE A 46 11.00 6.67 -6.29
N SER A 47 9.72 6.32 -6.41
CA SER A 47 9.23 5.06 -6.95
C SER A 47 7.85 5.26 -7.58
N THR A 48 7.22 4.18 -8.07
CA THR A 48 5.82 4.19 -8.52
C THR A 48 4.83 4.61 -7.42
N GLN A 49 5.22 4.44 -6.14
CA GLN A 49 4.36 4.68 -4.98
C GLN A 49 4.73 5.95 -4.21
N VAL A 50 5.97 6.40 -4.28
CA VAL A 50 6.50 7.50 -3.46
C VAL A 50 6.92 8.67 -4.34
N LEU A 51 6.29 9.82 -4.12
CA LEU A 51 6.60 11.06 -4.82
C LEU A 51 7.20 12.09 -3.86
N LEU A 52 8.20 12.84 -4.32
CA LEU A 52 8.90 13.86 -3.55
C LEU A 52 8.65 15.25 -4.12
N ASP A 53 8.23 16.18 -3.26
CA ASP A 53 8.20 17.62 -3.51
C ASP A 53 9.25 18.31 -2.63
N ARG A 54 10.37 18.68 -3.25
CA ARG A 54 11.50 19.32 -2.55
C ARG A 54 11.17 20.71 -1.99
N GLU A 55 10.21 21.41 -2.57
CA GLU A 55 9.80 22.73 -2.07
C GLU A 55 9.16 22.65 -0.69
N ARG A 56 8.45 21.56 -0.41
CA ARG A 56 7.78 21.33 0.88
C ARG A 56 8.67 20.69 1.94
N CYS A 57 9.85 20.19 1.54
CA CYS A 57 10.77 19.55 2.46
C CYS A 57 11.32 20.58 3.48
N ILE A 58 11.31 20.22 4.76
CA ILE A 58 11.86 21.04 5.85
C ILE A 58 13.21 20.53 6.35
N LEU A 59 13.80 19.57 5.66
CA LEU A 59 15.12 18.97 5.97
C LEU A 59 15.19 18.40 7.40
N CYS A 60 14.12 17.80 7.87
CA CYS A 60 14.07 17.20 9.20
C CYS A 60 14.78 15.84 9.31
N GLN A 61 15.14 15.23 8.18
CA GLN A 61 15.86 13.96 8.06
C GLN A 61 15.14 12.74 8.67
N ARG A 62 13.84 12.81 8.93
CA ARG A 62 13.10 11.66 9.43
C ARG A 62 13.10 10.50 8.43
N CYS A 63 12.93 10.80 7.14
CA CYS A 63 12.93 9.79 6.08
C CYS A 63 14.29 9.12 5.89
N THR A 64 15.39 9.88 5.96
CA THR A 64 16.76 9.34 5.80
C THR A 64 17.12 8.44 6.99
N ARG A 65 16.86 8.90 8.22
CA ARG A 65 17.11 8.09 9.42
C ARG A 65 16.21 6.84 9.47
N PHE A 66 14.97 6.95 9.05
CA PHE A 66 14.10 5.77 8.95
C PHE A 66 14.66 4.75 7.95
N SER A 67 15.03 5.19 6.74
CA SER A 67 15.52 4.28 5.70
C SER A 67 16.84 3.61 6.08
N ASP A 68 17.73 4.31 6.76
CA ASP A 68 19.04 3.81 7.17
C ASP A 68 18.96 3.03 8.50
N GLU A 69 18.52 3.68 9.58
CA GLU A 69 18.63 3.16 10.95
C GLU A 69 17.55 2.12 11.28
N ILE A 70 16.35 2.25 10.72
CA ILE A 70 15.20 1.39 11.04
C ILE A 70 14.98 0.34 9.97
N ALA A 71 14.85 0.75 8.70
CA ALA A 71 14.58 -0.16 7.60
C ALA A 71 15.86 -0.88 7.10
N GLY A 72 17.05 -0.35 7.38
CA GLY A 72 18.31 -0.90 6.88
C GLY A 72 18.43 -0.84 5.35
N ASP A 73 17.74 0.08 4.72
CA ASP A 73 17.63 0.25 3.27
C ASP A 73 17.66 1.75 2.91
N PRO A 74 18.87 2.37 2.88
CA PRO A 74 19.05 3.80 2.70
C PRO A 74 18.84 4.23 1.24
N PHE A 75 17.60 4.18 0.74
CA PHE A 75 17.25 4.58 -0.63
C PHE A 75 17.10 6.10 -0.81
N ILE A 76 17.02 6.88 0.26
CA ILE A 76 16.85 8.34 0.26
C ILE A 76 17.79 8.97 1.26
N ASP A 77 18.52 10.03 0.85
CA ASP A 77 19.50 10.68 1.72
C ASP A 77 19.63 12.18 1.40
N LEU A 78 20.48 12.86 2.19
CA LEU A 78 20.83 14.25 1.99
C LEU A 78 21.77 14.40 0.80
N GLN A 79 21.42 15.29 -0.09
CA GLN A 79 22.25 15.70 -1.20
C GLN A 79 22.72 17.13 -0.97
N GLU A 80 23.93 17.45 -1.45
CA GLU A 80 24.54 18.76 -1.37
C GLU A 80 24.78 19.26 0.09
N ARG A 81 25.07 20.52 0.25
CA ARG A 81 25.33 21.11 1.56
C ARG A 81 24.97 22.59 1.62
N GLY A 82 24.86 23.11 2.84
CA GLY A 82 24.53 24.51 3.07
C GLY A 82 23.16 24.90 2.49
N ALA A 83 23.15 26.00 1.79
CA ALA A 83 21.91 26.53 1.22
C ALA A 83 21.31 25.67 0.11
N LEU A 84 22.10 24.81 -0.51
CA LEU A 84 21.65 23.91 -1.59
C LEU A 84 21.20 22.53 -1.07
N GLN A 85 21.38 22.25 0.22
CA GLN A 85 21.04 20.97 0.79
C GLN A 85 19.58 20.58 0.53
N GLN A 86 19.36 19.34 0.14
CA GLN A 86 18.04 18.80 -0.18
C GLN A 86 18.01 17.28 0.05
N ILE A 87 16.81 16.72 0.10
CA ILE A 87 16.59 15.28 0.14
C ILE A 87 16.46 14.75 -1.29
N GLY A 88 16.97 13.56 -1.55
CA GLY A 88 16.85 12.91 -2.84
C GLY A 88 17.43 11.51 -2.86
N THR A 89 17.45 10.93 -4.03
CA THR A 89 18.13 9.67 -4.35
C THR A 89 19.43 9.97 -5.08
N PHE A 90 20.47 9.16 -4.87
CA PHE A 90 21.77 9.35 -5.54
C PHE A 90 21.78 8.71 -6.92
N ASP A 91 21.15 7.57 -7.03
CA ASP A 91 21.05 6.86 -8.29
C ASP A 91 19.93 7.44 -9.13
N THR A 92 20.28 8.00 -10.27
CA THR A 92 19.34 8.59 -11.26
C THR A 92 19.30 7.76 -12.54
N ASP A 93 20.13 6.74 -12.67
CA ASP A 93 20.23 5.94 -13.86
C ASP A 93 19.11 4.89 -13.88
N VAL A 94 18.53 4.67 -15.04
CA VAL A 94 17.63 3.56 -15.29
C VAL A 94 18.43 2.27 -15.29
N LEU A 95 18.00 1.28 -14.50
CA LEU A 95 18.62 -0.03 -14.54
C LEU A 95 18.34 -0.67 -15.90
N GLU A 96 19.38 -1.02 -16.61
CA GLU A 96 19.28 -1.85 -17.81
C GLU A 96 18.94 -3.28 -17.40
N PHE A 97 17.98 -3.86 -18.08
CA PHE A 97 17.62 -5.28 -17.92
C PHE A 97 18.28 -6.08 -19.03
N GLU A 98 18.91 -7.18 -18.68
CA GLU A 98 19.26 -8.20 -19.65
C GLU A 98 17.96 -8.87 -20.13
N GLY A 99 17.50 -8.49 -21.31
CA GLY A 99 16.25 -8.94 -21.92
C GLY A 99 15.10 -7.93 -21.79
N ASP A 100 13.99 -8.24 -22.43
CA ASP A 100 12.78 -7.40 -22.38
C ASP A 100 12.17 -7.40 -20.98
N ALA A 101 12.10 -6.22 -20.36
CA ALA A 101 11.36 -6.10 -19.11
C ALA A 101 9.88 -6.41 -19.34
N PRO A 102 9.25 -7.28 -18.54
CA PRO A 102 7.84 -7.57 -18.67
C PRO A 102 7.02 -6.28 -18.57
N VAL A 103 6.17 -6.03 -19.54
CA VAL A 103 5.26 -4.88 -19.51
C VAL A 103 4.38 -5.00 -18.27
N GLY A 104 4.38 -3.95 -17.44
CA GLY A 104 3.60 -3.94 -16.20
C GLY A 104 4.26 -4.64 -15.00
N ASP A 105 5.57 -4.90 -15.03
CA ASP A 105 6.28 -5.39 -13.86
C ASP A 105 6.18 -4.40 -12.70
N ALA A 106 5.45 -4.77 -11.64
CA ALA A 106 5.26 -3.96 -10.44
C ALA A 106 6.57 -3.67 -9.67
N ARG A 107 7.67 -4.31 -10.04
CA ARG A 107 9.00 -4.06 -9.46
C ARG A 107 9.70 -2.86 -10.10
N LEU A 108 9.16 -2.35 -11.19
CA LEU A 108 9.67 -1.15 -11.86
C LEU A 108 8.96 0.08 -11.33
N ASP A 109 9.70 1.12 -11.05
CA ASP A 109 9.14 2.43 -10.75
C ASP A 109 8.85 3.21 -12.05
N LEU A 110 8.30 4.42 -11.92
CA LEU A 110 7.95 5.27 -13.06
C LEU A 110 9.16 5.72 -13.89
N SER A 111 10.38 5.60 -13.35
CA SER A 111 11.62 5.90 -14.07
C SER A 111 12.14 4.71 -14.88
N GLY A 112 11.49 3.55 -14.80
CA GLY A 112 11.94 2.29 -15.38
C GLY A 112 12.96 1.53 -14.50
N ARG A 113 13.24 2.04 -13.29
CA ARG A 113 14.20 1.45 -12.35
C ARG A 113 13.54 0.38 -11.52
N ARG A 114 14.29 -0.67 -11.19
CA ARG A 114 13.84 -1.67 -10.22
C ARG A 114 13.90 -1.09 -8.82
N PHE A 115 12.73 -0.97 -8.21
CA PHE A 115 12.61 -0.52 -6.83
C PHE A 115 12.34 -1.71 -5.91
N SER A 116 13.24 -1.98 -4.99
CA SER A 116 13.23 -3.18 -4.16
C SER A 116 13.05 -2.90 -2.66
N SER A 117 12.84 -1.66 -2.27
CA SER A 117 12.60 -1.34 -0.86
C SER A 117 11.29 -1.94 -0.36
N TYR A 118 11.35 -2.57 0.80
CA TYR A 118 10.20 -3.26 1.40
C TYR A 118 9.35 -2.37 2.31
N PHE A 119 9.93 -1.24 2.77
CA PHE A 119 9.35 -0.37 3.79
C PHE A 119 9.27 1.09 3.38
N SER A 120 9.49 1.40 2.11
CA SER A 120 9.61 2.77 1.61
C SER A 120 8.39 3.65 1.91
N GLY A 121 7.20 3.07 1.91
CA GLY A 121 5.95 3.78 2.17
C GLY A 121 5.85 4.38 3.58
N ASN A 122 6.62 3.90 4.55
CA ASN A 122 6.68 4.50 5.87
C ASN A 122 7.26 5.91 5.85
N THR A 123 8.11 6.23 4.88
CA THR A 123 8.64 7.59 4.70
C THR A 123 7.55 8.61 4.39
N ILE A 124 6.45 8.19 3.75
CA ILE A 124 5.27 9.03 3.52
C ILE A 124 4.56 9.35 4.84
N GLN A 125 4.41 8.34 5.69
CA GLN A 125 3.72 8.48 6.98
C GLN A 125 4.52 9.31 7.96
N ILE A 126 5.83 9.04 8.09
CA ILE A 126 6.72 9.74 9.02
C ILE A 126 7.03 11.18 8.57
N CYS A 127 6.89 11.50 7.29
CA CYS A 127 7.13 12.85 6.78
C CYS A 127 6.14 13.84 7.42
N PRO A 128 6.63 14.87 8.16
CA PRO A 128 5.76 15.80 8.88
C PRO A 128 5.09 16.85 7.98
N VAL A 129 5.43 16.84 6.69
CA VAL A 129 4.94 17.81 5.69
C VAL A 129 4.55 17.09 4.40
N GLY A 130 4.00 17.80 3.43
CA GLY A 130 3.62 17.26 2.13
C GLY A 130 4.78 17.08 1.15
N ALA A 131 6.00 16.83 1.66
CA ALA A 131 7.16 16.59 0.81
C ALA A 131 7.14 15.17 0.22
N LEU A 132 6.94 14.14 1.05
CA LEU A 132 6.76 12.76 0.60
C LEU A 132 5.28 12.41 0.60
N THR A 133 4.77 11.97 -0.53
CA THR A 133 3.35 11.68 -0.74
C THR A 133 3.16 10.37 -1.49
N SER A 134 2.02 9.71 -1.26
CA SER A 134 1.66 8.50 -1.99
C SER A 134 1.13 8.84 -3.37
N ALA A 135 1.68 8.25 -4.42
CA ALA A 135 1.20 8.44 -5.79
C ALA A 135 -0.28 8.04 -5.95
N SER A 136 -0.69 6.95 -5.30
CA SER A 136 -2.05 6.43 -5.39
C SER A 136 -3.09 7.24 -4.61
N TYR A 137 -2.68 7.90 -3.52
CA TYR A 137 -3.58 8.69 -2.66
C TYR A 137 -3.57 10.18 -2.98
N ARG A 138 -2.49 10.72 -3.54
CA ARG A 138 -2.28 12.14 -3.77
C ARG A 138 -3.51 12.80 -4.40
N PHE A 139 -4.01 13.87 -3.78
CA PHE A 139 -5.17 14.66 -4.20
C PHE A 139 -6.52 13.90 -4.29
N ARG A 140 -6.65 12.76 -3.61
CA ARG A 140 -7.89 11.97 -3.61
C ARG A 140 -8.91 12.41 -2.57
N SER A 141 -8.44 12.83 -1.40
CA SER A 141 -9.31 13.22 -0.28
C SER A 141 -8.56 14.08 0.72
N ARG A 142 -9.33 14.79 1.57
CA ARG A 142 -8.80 15.43 2.77
C ARG A 142 -8.96 14.49 3.97
N PRO A 143 -8.11 14.61 5.02
CA PRO A 143 -8.21 13.75 6.19
C PRO A 143 -9.58 13.77 6.86
N PHE A 144 -10.22 14.95 6.93
CA PHE A 144 -11.55 15.11 7.54
C PHE A 144 -12.71 14.53 6.71
N ASP A 145 -12.48 14.16 5.46
CA ASP A 145 -13.44 13.44 4.60
C ASP A 145 -13.36 11.92 4.76
N LEU A 146 -12.38 11.42 5.50
CA LEU A 146 -12.09 10.00 5.63
C LEU A 146 -12.78 9.40 6.84
N VAL A 147 -13.23 8.17 6.67
CA VAL A 147 -13.59 7.29 7.77
C VAL A 147 -12.39 6.36 8.00
N SER A 148 -11.83 6.41 9.20
CA SER A 148 -10.68 5.62 9.61
C SER A 148 -11.12 4.43 10.45
N THR A 149 -10.66 3.23 10.12
CA THR A 149 -10.99 1.99 10.84
C THR A 149 -9.71 1.25 11.17
N PRO A 150 -9.48 0.85 12.43
CA PRO A 150 -8.37 -0.03 12.76
C PRO A 150 -8.61 -1.43 12.18
N ALA A 151 -7.55 -2.08 11.77
CA ALA A 151 -7.59 -3.43 11.20
C ALA A 151 -6.23 -4.11 11.38
N ILE A 152 -6.16 -5.37 11.00
CA ILE A 152 -4.91 -6.15 10.95
C ILE A 152 -4.54 -6.39 9.49
N ALA A 153 -3.25 -6.32 9.18
CA ALA A 153 -2.74 -6.57 7.85
C ALA A 153 -2.98 -8.03 7.42
N GLU A 154 -3.55 -8.21 6.24
CA GLU A 154 -3.84 -9.55 5.70
C GLU A 154 -2.69 -10.13 4.88
N HIS A 155 -1.62 -9.38 4.64
CA HIS A 155 -0.54 -9.78 3.74
C HIS A 155 0.70 -10.32 4.45
N ASP A 156 0.82 -10.12 5.75
CA ASP A 156 1.89 -10.67 6.57
C ASP A 156 1.37 -11.65 7.62
N ALA A 157 2.27 -12.42 8.22
CA ALA A 157 1.95 -13.37 9.28
C ALA A 157 2.16 -12.78 10.69
N ASN A 158 2.64 -11.55 10.80
CA ASN A 158 2.95 -10.91 12.08
C ASN A 158 1.71 -10.33 12.76
N GLY A 159 0.65 -10.09 11.98
CA GLY A 159 -0.56 -9.46 12.48
C GLY A 159 -0.37 -7.95 12.72
N ALA A 160 0.38 -7.28 11.84
CA ALA A 160 0.65 -5.85 11.95
C ALA A 160 -0.65 -5.04 12.00
N GLU A 161 -0.76 -4.13 12.98
CA GLU A 161 -1.88 -3.21 13.05
C GLU A 161 -1.81 -2.18 11.94
N ILE A 162 -2.94 -1.98 11.27
CA ILE A 162 -3.12 -0.98 10.24
C ILE A 162 -4.35 -0.10 10.49
N ARG A 163 -4.32 1.09 9.93
CA ARG A 163 -5.48 1.96 9.81
C ARG A 163 -5.91 2.02 8.35
N ILE A 164 -7.16 1.66 8.11
CA ILE A 164 -7.78 1.75 6.78
C ILE A 164 -8.54 3.05 6.69
N ASP A 165 -8.13 3.92 5.77
CA ASP A 165 -8.79 5.18 5.48
C ASP A 165 -9.64 5.03 4.21
N GLN A 166 -10.94 5.23 4.36
CA GLN A 166 -11.92 5.07 3.28
C GLN A 166 -12.81 6.30 3.11
N ARG A 167 -13.34 6.46 1.91
CA ARG A 167 -14.38 7.44 1.57
C ARG A 167 -15.40 6.78 0.65
N ARG A 168 -16.69 6.88 0.98
CA ARG A 168 -17.81 6.32 0.19
C ARG A 168 -17.59 4.84 -0.17
N ASN A 169 -17.26 4.02 0.84
CA ASN A 169 -16.99 2.58 0.70
C ASN A 169 -15.81 2.25 -0.25
N THR A 170 -14.91 3.21 -0.44
CA THR A 170 -13.69 3.03 -1.22
C THR A 170 -12.48 3.23 -0.33
N VAL A 171 -11.67 2.20 -0.16
CA VAL A 171 -10.36 2.32 0.50
C VAL A 171 -9.46 3.19 -0.36
N LEU A 172 -8.95 4.26 0.23
CA LEU A 172 -8.09 5.22 -0.45
C LEU A 172 -6.63 5.07 -0.04
N ARG A 173 -6.37 4.72 1.23
CA ARG A 173 -5.02 4.45 1.73
C ARG A 173 -5.06 3.54 2.94
N ARG A 174 -3.91 2.92 3.22
CA ARG A 174 -3.62 2.23 4.48
C ARG A 174 -2.41 2.88 5.13
N LEU A 175 -2.46 3.01 6.43
CA LEU A 175 -1.37 3.54 7.26
C LEU A 175 -1.04 2.49 8.31
N ALA A 176 0.18 2.54 8.84
CA ALA A 176 0.51 1.75 10.02
C ALA A 176 -0.37 2.20 11.19
N GLY A 177 -0.88 1.25 11.94
CA GLY A 177 -1.39 1.46 13.28
C GLY A 177 -0.25 1.61 14.28
N GLU A 178 -0.57 1.68 15.54
CA GLU A 178 0.39 1.88 16.63
C GLU A 178 0.30 0.71 17.61
N ASP A 179 0.99 -0.38 17.29
CA ASP A 179 1.11 -1.54 18.18
C ASP A 179 2.56 -1.71 18.64
N PRO A 180 2.90 -1.29 19.89
CA PRO A 180 4.27 -1.33 20.40
C PRO A 180 4.88 -2.73 20.48
N VAL A 181 4.06 -3.78 20.43
CA VAL A 181 4.51 -5.17 20.59
C VAL A 181 4.75 -5.83 19.23
N VAL A 182 3.94 -5.52 18.23
CA VAL A 182 3.94 -6.23 16.95
C VAL A 182 4.69 -5.47 15.87
N ASN A 183 4.30 -4.23 15.58
CA ASN A 183 4.83 -3.49 14.44
C ASN A 183 5.22 -2.05 14.75
N GLU A 184 5.16 -1.63 16.01
CA GLU A 184 5.38 -0.24 16.40
C GLU A 184 4.54 0.72 15.51
N GLU A 185 5.17 1.49 14.64
CA GLU A 185 4.51 2.40 13.70
C GLU A 185 4.82 2.07 12.23
N TRP A 186 5.30 0.83 11.97
CA TRP A 186 5.83 0.44 10.66
C TRP A 186 5.04 -0.69 10.03
N ILE A 187 4.83 -0.62 8.72
CA ILE A 187 4.24 -1.71 7.92
C ILE A 187 5.00 -1.88 6.61
N THR A 188 4.87 -3.05 6.01
CA THR A 188 5.46 -3.31 4.69
C THR A 188 4.75 -2.50 3.60
N ASP A 189 5.43 -2.27 2.49
CA ASP A 189 4.82 -1.63 1.32
C ASP A 189 3.71 -2.50 0.72
N LYS A 190 3.82 -3.82 0.87
CA LYS A 190 2.75 -4.74 0.49
C LYS A 190 1.47 -4.50 1.29
N ASP A 191 1.55 -4.35 2.60
CA ASP A 191 0.38 -4.07 3.44
C ASP A 191 -0.20 -2.70 3.14
N ARG A 192 0.67 -1.73 2.85
CA ARG A 192 0.29 -0.36 2.57
C ARG A 192 -0.41 -0.19 1.23
N PHE A 193 0.04 -0.86 0.17
CA PHE A 193 -0.36 -0.57 -1.21
C PHE A 193 -1.15 -1.69 -1.89
N ALA A 194 -1.04 -2.94 -1.44
CA ALA A 194 -1.62 -4.07 -2.16
C ALA A 194 -3.15 -4.20 -2.04
N PHE A 195 -3.84 -3.35 -1.31
CA PHE A 195 -5.31 -3.40 -1.16
C PHE A 195 -6.08 -3.14 -2.47
N THR A 196 -5.41 -2.65 -3.50
CA THR A 196 -6.01 -2.39 -4.82
C THR A 196 -6.58 -3.63 -5.49
N TRP A 197 -6.12 -4.84 -5.11
CA TRP A 197 -6.65 -6.11 -5.60
C TRP A 197 -8.15 -6.28 -5.33
N GLN A 198 -8.69 -5.62 -4.30
CA GLN A 198 -10.11 -5.69 -3.95
C GLN A 198 -11.03 -5.18 -5.07
N LYS A 199 -10.50 -4.35 -5.96
CA LYS A 199 -11.23 -3.76 -7.09
C LYS A 199 -10.70 -4.18 -8.45
N ALA A 200 -9.88 -5.22 -8.49
CA ALA A 200 -9.40 -5.78 -9.74
C ALA A 200 -10.59 -6.22 -10.63
N PRO A 201 -10.58 -5.89 -11.92
CA PRO A 201 -11.73 -6.17 -12.82
C PRO A 201 -11.97 -7.66 -13.04
N ASP A 202 -10.97 -8.49 -12.77
CA ASP A 202 -11.00 -9.94 -12.89
C ASP A 202 -11.46 -10.67 -11.62
N ARG A 203 -11.92 -9.91 -10.60
CA ARG A 203 -12.46 -10.52 -9.39
C ARG A 203 -13.74 -11.26 -9.67
N LEU A 204 -13.84 -12.47 -9.09
CA LEU A 204 -15.07 -13.24 -9.10
C LEU A 204 -16.15 -12.53 -8.28
N THR A 205 -17.23 -12.14 -8.93
CA THR A 205 -18.38 -11.47 -8.31
C THR A 205 -19.58 -12.38 -8.12
N GLN A 206 -19.53 -13.57 -8.70
CA GLN A 206 -20.57 -14.60 -8.64
C GLN A 206 -19.95 -15.98 -8.75
N PRO A 207 -20.65 -17.04 -8.30
CA PRO A 207 -20.17 -18.41 -8.48
C PRO A 207 -20.02 -18.75 -9.96
N LEU A 208 -18.98 -19.52 -10.27
CA LEU A 208 -18.75 -20.07 -11.61
C LEU A 208 -18.69 -21.59 -11.54
N VAL A 209 -19.40 -22.26 -12.44
CA VAL A 209 -19.37 -23.72 -12.59
C VAL A 209 -18.81 -24.07 -13.98
N ARG A 210 -17.97 -25.07 -14.01
CA ARG A 210 -17.40 -25.56 -15.26
C ARG A 210 -18.35 -26.57 -15.93
N GLU A 211 -18.63 -26.34 -17.17
CA GLU A 211 -19.34 -27.35 -17.98
C GLU A 211 -18.45 -28.56 -18.17
N ARG A 212 -19.09 -29.73 -18.27
CA ARG A 212 -18.44 -30.97 -18.66
C ARG A 212 -18.97 -31.40 -20.02
N GLY A 213 -18.06 -31.63 -20.94
CA GLY A 213 -18.43 -32.25 -22.21
C GLY A 213 -18.96 -33.69 -22.03
N GLU A 214 -19.71 -34.18 -22.96
CA GLU A 214 -20.21 -35.58 -22.96
C GLU A 214 -19.07 -36.59 -22.93
N ASP A 215 -17.91 -36.22 -23.46
CA ASP A 215 -16.66 -36.97 -23.45
C ASP A 215 -15.86 -36.86 -22.14
N GLY A 216 -16.37 -36.16 -21.14
CA GLY A 216 -15.69 -35.87 -19.87
C GLY A 216 -14.66 -34.73 -19.93
N SER A 217 -14.51 -34.07 -21.07
CA SER A 217 -13.63 -32.94 -21.24
C SER A 217 -14.03 -31.74 -20.33
N ARG A 218 -13.05 -30.91 -19.98
CA ARG A 218 -13.31 -29.70 -19.22
C ARG A 218 -13.74 -28.58 -20.17
N GLY A 219 -15.01 -28.19 -20.11
CA GLY A 219 -15.55 -27.03 -20.81
C GLY A 219 -15.20 -25.69 -20.15
N GLU A 220 -15.86 -24.63 -20.56
CA GLU A 220 -15.64 -23.29 -20.04
C GLU A 220 -16.35 -23.07 -18.71
N LEU A 221 -15.89 -22.02 -17.98
CA LEU A 221 -16.55 -21.54 -16.77
C LEU A 221 -17.74 -20.66 -17.15
N ARG A 222 -18.91 -20.94 -16.61
CA ARG A 222 -20.10 -20.11 -16.75
C ARG A 222 -20.65 -19.65 -15.42
N PRO A 223 -21.35 -18.51 -15.37
CA PRO A 223 -22.07 -18.06 -14.18
C PRO A 223 -23.10 -19.10 -13.72
N ALA A 224 -23.18 -19.29 -12.41
CA ALA A 224 -24.09 -20.24 -11.77
C ALA A 224 -24.74 -19.62 -10.52
N SER A 225 -25.85 -20.19 -10.09
CA SER A 225 -26.42 -19.87 -8.77
C SER A 225 -25.57 -20.48 -7.65
N TRP A 226 -25.71 -19.94 -6.42
CA TRP A 226 -25.05 -20.53 -5.26
C TRP A 226 -25.48 -21.97 -5.00
N SER A 227 -26.76 -22.28 -5.21
CA SER A 227 -27.29 -23.65 -5.05
C SER A 227 -26.63 -24.62 -6.03
N GLU A 228 -26.56 -24.25 -7.29
CA GLU A 228 -25.90 -25.05 -8.32
C GLU A 228 -24.40 -25.23 -8.05
N ALA A 229 -23.71 -24.16 -7.68
CA ALA A 229 -22.29 -24.24 -7.38
C ALA A 229 -21.97 -25.12 -6.16
N LEU A 230 -22.78 -25.01 -5.09
CA LEU A 230 -22.64 -25.86 -3.91
C LEU A 230 -22.95 -27.33 -4.18
N GLU A 231 -23.95 -27.59 -5.01
CA GLU A 231 -24.29 -28.97 -5.44
C GLU A 231 -23.14 -29.57 -6.24
N ALA A 232 -22.61 -28.85 -7.23
CA ALA A 232 -21.46 -29.28 -8.01
C ALA A 232 -20.23 -29.55 -7.16
N ALA A 233 -19.97 -28.68 -6.17
CA ALA A 233 -18.89 -28.86 -5.22
C ALA A 233 -19.10 -30.09 -4.32
N ALA A 234 -20.30 -30.31 -3.80
CA ALA A 234 -20.63 -31.47 -2.95
C ALA A 234 -20.48 -32.79 -3.71
N GLN A 235 -20.97 -32.85 -4.92
CA GLN A 235 -20.82 -34.05 -5.78
C GLN A 235 -19.35 -34.32 -6.11
N GLY A 236 -18.57 -33.27 -6.45
CA GLY A 236 -17.15 -33.39 -6.75
C GLY A 236 -16.33 -33.85 -5.55
N LEU A 237 -16.59 -33.30 -4.38
CA LEU A 237 -15.92 -33.68 -3.11
C LEU A 237 -16.28 -35.11 -2.69
N ALA A 238 -17.55 -35.51 -2.82
CA ALA A 238 -17.99 -36.90 -2.53
C ALA A 238 -17.31 -37.91 -3.44
N ALA A 239 -17.23 -37.60 -4.73
CA ALA A 239 -16.53 -38.46 -5.70
C ALA A 239 -15.03 -38.57 -5.40
N ALA A 240 -14.37 -37.45 -5.10
CA ALA A 240 -12.95 -37.42 -4.76
C ALA A 240 -12.65 -38.21 -3.47
N ARG A 241 -13.51 -38.03 -2.43
CA ARG A 241 -13.41 -38.81 -1.20
C ARG A 241 -13.48 -40.30 -1.43
N ALA A 242 -14.40 -40.75 -2.29
CA ALA A 242 -14.54 -42.18 -2.64
C ALA A 242 -13.34 -42.70 -3.44
N ALA A 243 -12.69 -41.88 -4.23
CA ALA A 243 -11.58 -42.24 -5.11
C ALA A 243 -10.19 -42.23 -4.44
N GLY A 244 -10.00 -41.53 -3.32
CA GLY A 244 -8.67 -41.47 -2.67
C GLY A 244 -8.53 -40.46 -1.56
N GLY A 245 -9.58 -39.72 -1.26
CA GLY A 245 -9.58 -38.71 -0.22
C GLY A 245 -9.50 -37.26 -0.72
N VAL A 246 -9.66 -36.33 0.18
CA VAL A 246 -9.63 -34.86 -0.06
C VAL A 246 -8.72 -34.19 0.91
N GLY A 247 -7.75 -33.41 0.41
CA GLY A 247 -6.92 -32.54 1.23
C GLY A 247 -7.46 -31.10 1.26
N VAL A 248 -7.38 -30.44 2.42
CA VAL A 248 -7.75 -29.04 2.58
C VAL A 248 -6.51 -28.24 2.95
N LEU A 249 -6.16 -27.28 2.12
CA LEU A 249 -5.03 -26.37 2.29
C LEU A 249 -5.55 -24.92 2.42
N PRO A 250 -5.89 -24.47 3.63
CA PRO A 250 -6.33 -23.10 3.86
C PRO A 250 -5.18 -22.13 3.64
N GLY A 251 -5.47 -20.97 3.06
CA GLY A 251 -4.48 -19.90 2.89
C GLY A 251 -4.12 -19.21 4.21
N GLY A 252 -2.92 -18.62 4.28
CA GLY A 252 -2.45 -17.88 5.45
C GLY A 252 -3.10 -16.51 5.68
N ARG A 253 -4.10 -16.13 4.89
CA ARG A 253 -4.83 -14.86 4.99
C ARG A 253 -6.25 -15.01 5.52
N LEU A 254 -6.52 -16.12 6.14
CA LEU A 254 -7.82 -16.40 6.74
C LEU A 254 -7.88 -15.84 8.16
N THR A 255 -9.09 -15.49 8.60
CA THR A 255 -9.36 -15.27 10.02
C THR A 255 -9.22 -16.57 10.80
N LEU A 256 -9.08 -16.48 12.10
CA LEU A 256 -9.04 -17.66 12.97
C LEU A 256 -10.32 -18.50 12.81
N GLU A 257 -11.47 -17.84 12.72
CA GLU A 257 -12.78 -18.45 12.56
C GLU A 257 -12.88 -19.23 11.25
N ASP A 258 -12.41 -18.64 10.15
CA ASP A 258 -12.40 -19.30 8.83
C ASP A 258 -11.46 -20.51 8.84
N ALA A 259 -10.26 -20.36 9.40
CA ALA A 259 -9.29 -21.45 9.51
C ALA A 259 -9.88 -22.63 10.34
N TYR A 260 -10.55 -22.29 11.46
CA TYR A 260 -11.25 -23.29 12.28
C TYR A 260 -12.39 -23.96 11.52
N ALA A 261 -13.18 -23.19 10.77
CA ALA A 261 -14.27 -23.73 9.96
C ALA A 261 -13.76 -24.71 8.90
N TYR A 262 -12.66 -24.39 8.22
CA TYR A 262 -12.00 -25.32 7.28
C TYR A 262 -11.47 -26.58 7.98
N ALA A 263 -10.85 -26.44 9.15
CA ALA A 263 -10.38 -27.59 9.91
C ALA A 263 -11.53 -28.52 10.36
N LYS A 264 -12.65 -27.92 10.79
CA LYS A 264 -13.87 -28.66 11.15
C LYS A 264 -14.49 -29.35 9.93
N PHE A 265 -14.60 -28.64 8.81
CA PHE A 265 -15.10 -29.21 7.55
C PHE A 265 -14.25 -30.40 7.10
N ALA A 266 -12.93 -30.27 7.12
CA ALA A 266 -12.02 -31.35 6.72
C ALA A 266 -12.21 -32.60 7.57
N ARG A 267 -12.31 -32.46 8.89
CA ARG A 267 -12.37 -33.61 9.82
C ARG A 267 -13.77 -34.23 9.95
N VAL A 268 -14.81 -33.41 9.86
CA VAL A 268 -16.18 -33.89 10.13
C VAL A 268 -16.90 -34.31 8.84
N VAL A 269 -16.66 -33.56 7.76
CA VAL A 269 -17.38 -33.79 6.48
C VAL A 269 -16.55 -34.64 5.52
N LEU A 270 -15.26 -34.36 5.41
CA LEU A 270 -14.42 -35.05 4.43
C LEU A 270 -13.74 -36.33 4.99
N GLY A 271 -13.59 -36.46 6.29
CA GLY A 271 -13.02 -37.62 6.99
C GLY A 271 -11.54 -37.50 7.14
#